data_65da7f4af8ff977ba144fff21f39480f
#
_entry.id   65da7f4af8ff977ba144fff21f39480f
#
_cell.length_a   1.000
_cell.length_b   1.000
_cell.length_c   1.000
_cell.angle_alpha   90.00
_cell.angle_beta   90.00
_cell.angle_gamma   90.00
#
_symmetry.space_group_name_H-M   'P 1'
#
loop_
_entity.id
_entity.type
_entity.pdbx_description
1 polymer ?
#
loop_
_entity_poly.entity_id
_entity_poly.type
_entity_poly.pdbx_seq_one_letter_code
_entity_poly.pdbx_strand_id
1 'polypeptide(L)'
;MKKLVWTVPIAATAPLSMAAQAQAPQGYQLEQVLIMSRHNLRAPLANNGSVLEQSTAAKWPQWDVPGGQLTTKGGVLEVYIGHYMREWLADQKLITAGECPAPGSVYAYANSLQRTVATAQFFITGAFPGCDVPVHHQEKMGTMDPTFNPVITDTSEAFSEQAVKAMEAQRQHYSLDESYRLLEKIVRYDSSPSCKEKQQCSLTAGKDTFSAKAGQEPGVSGPLKVGNSLVDAFTLQYYEGFPLDQVAWGEIKTDQQWRLLSQLKNGYQDTLFTSPEVARNVAKTLVRYIDKTLVTEASSSPKMTFLAGHDSNIASLLTALDFAPYTLHDQYERTPIGGKIVFQRWHDGKGNRDLMKIEYVYQSSEQLRNAEVLSLQAPAQRVTLSLKGCPVDADGFCPIDKFNNLLNEAAK
;
A
#
# COMPACT_ATOMS: atom_id res chain seq x y z
N MET A 1 3.06 26.35 66.50
CA MET A 1 2.61 25.23 65.65
C MET A 1 2.20 25.80 64.27
N LYS A 2 3.08 25.78 63.29
CA LYS A 2 2.81 26.24 61.92
C LYS A 2 2.27 25.03 61.13
N LYS A 3 1.04 25.11 60.66
CA LYS A 3 0.43 24.09 59.79
C LYS A 3 0.97 24.28 58.38
N LEU A 4 1.70 23.26 57.86
CA LEU A 4 2.17 23.18 56.48
C LEU A 4 1.01 22.68 55.62
N VAL A 5 0.52 23.54 54.73
CA VAL A 5 -0.49 23.17 53.74
C VAL A 5 0.23 22.66 52.49
N TRP A 6 0.10 21.40 52.19
CA TRP A 6 0.56 20.79 50.94
C TRP A 6 -0.47 21.04 49.84
N THR A 7 -0.15 21.87 48.89
CA THR A 7 -0.91 22.00 47.64
C THR A 7 -0.40 20.95 46.65
N VAL A 8 -1.22 20.00 46.35
CA VAL A 8 -0.98 19.01 45.25
C VAL A 8 -1.30 19.70 43.94
N PRO A 9 -0.40 19.76 42.95
CA PRO A 9 -0.74 20.28 41.64
C PRO A 9 -1.63 19.27 40.93
N ILE A 10 -2.85 19.66 40.58
CA ILE A 10 -3.73 18.93 39.69
C ILE A 10 -3.10 19.03 38.32
N ALA A 11 -2.53 17.92 37.85
CA ALA A 11 -2.11 17.79 36.46
C ALA A 11 -3.37 17.79 35.60
N ALA A 12 -3.58 18.85 34.85
CA ALA A 12 -4.62 18.93 33.84
C ALA A 12 -4.22 17.95 32.72
N THR A 13 -4.87 16.78 32.71
CA THR A 13 -4.83 15.91 31.55
C THR A 13 -5.62 16.60 30.44
N ALA A 14 -4.89 17.14 29.47
CA ALA A 14 -5.51 17.58 28.23
C ALA A 14 -6.21 16.36 27.59
N PRO A 15 -7.49 16.48 27.18
CA PRO A 15 -8.11 15.40 26.46
C PRO A 15 -7.36 15.20 25.15
N LEU A 16 -6.78 14.01 24.94
CA LEU A 16 -6.38 13.55 23.62
C LEU A 16 -7.64 13.64 22.76
N SER A 17 -7.69 14.62 21.87
CA SER A 17 -8.72 14.68 20.86
C SER A 17 -8.53 13.48 19.95
N MET A 18 -9.21 12.38 20.24
CA MET A 18 -9.42 11.33 19.27
C MET A 18 -10.08 12.02 18.07
N ALA A 19 -9.40 12.06 16.95
CA ALA A 19 -10.02 12.47 15.70
C ALA A 19 -11.20 11.53 15.50
N ALA A 20 -12.40 12.01 15.77
CA ALA A 20 -13.62 11.26 15.54
C ALA A 20 -13.62 10.92 14.05
N GLN A 21 -13.70 9.63 13.70
CA GLN A 21 -13.96 9.21 12.33
C GLN A 21 -15.17 10.00 11.86
N ALA A 22 -15.00 10.75 10.75
CA ALA A 22 -16.13 11.48 10.18
C ALA A 22 -17.24 10.49 9.85
N GLN A 23 -18.35 10.54 10.58
CA GLN A 23 -19.50 9.68 10.30
C GLN A 23 -20.17 10.14 9.01
N ALA A 24 -20.73 9.19 8.25
CA ALA A 24 -21.55 9.50 7.10
C ALA A 24 -22.76 10.36 7.51
N PRO A 25 -23.23 11.27 6.63
CA PRO A 25 -24.43 12.04 6.89
C PRO A 25 -25.64 11.15 7.21
N GLN A 26 -26.56 11.66 8.02
CA GLN A 26 -27.77 10.95 8.38
C GLN A 26 -28.59 10.56 7.13
N GLY A 27 -29.03 9.32 7.07
CA GLY A 27 -29.79 8.76 5.95
C GLY A 27 -28.91 8.16 4.85
N TYR A 28 -27.60 8.22 4.98
CA TYR A 28 -26.69 7.54 4.08
C TYR A 28 -26.50 6.08 4.51
N GLN A 29 -26.57 5.17 3.54
CA GLN A 29 -26.42 3.73 3.75
C GLN A 29 -25.32 3.16 2.85
N LEU A 30 -24.38 2.45 3.46
CA LEU A 30 -23.34 1.71 2.73
C LEU A 30 -23.97 0.47 2.10
N GLU A 31 -23.77 0.29 0.78
CA GLU A 31 -24.38 -0.81 0.02
C GLU A 31 -23.38 -1.83 -0.53
N GLN A 32 -22.18 -1.38 -0.86
CA GLN A 32 -21.14 -2.24 -1.43
C GLN A 32 -19.76 -1.68 -1.13
N VAL A 33 -18.79 -2.57 -0.92
CA VAL A 33 -17.38 -2.23 -0.71
C VAL A 33 -16.49 -3.12 -1.59
N LEU A 34 -15.52 -2.50 -2.25
CA LEU A 34 -14.40 -3.21 -2.86
C LEU A 34 -13.10 -2.68 -2.25
N ILE A 35 -12.29 -3.59 -1.75
CA ILE A 35 -11.01 -3.28 -1.12
C ILE A 35 -9.88 -3.78 -2.01
N MET A 36 -9.01 -2.87 -2.49
CA MET A 36 -7.75 -3.23 -3.14
C MET A 36 -6.62 -3.09 -2.14
N SER A 37 -6.06 -4.19 -1.70
CA SER A 37 -5.04 -4.24 -0.66
C SER A 37 -3.66 -4.57 -1.22
N ARG A 38 -2.64 -3.88 -0.73
CA ARG A 38 -1.26 -4.37 -0.79
C ARG A 38 -1.12 -5.52 0.20
N HIS A 39 -0.31 -6.56 -0.13
CA HIS A 39 0.07 -7.59 0.85
C HIS A 39 0.66 -6.96 2.12
N ASN A 40 0.60 -7.66 3.22
CA ASN A 40 1.17 -7.22 4.48
C ASN A 40 2.68 -7.53 4.57
N LEU A 41 3.25 -7.38 5.77
CA LEU A 41 4.67 -7.44 6.06
C LEU A 41 5.31 -8.76 5.64
N ARG A 42 6.37 -8.67 4.88
CA ARG A 42 7.15 -9.76 4.32
C ARG A 42 8.63 -9.61 4.59
N ALA A 43 9.38 -10.68 4.41
CA ALA A 43 10.83 -10.60 4.32
C ALA A 43 11.25 -9.89 3.00
N PRO A 44 12.42 -9.24 2.96
CA PRO A 44 12.93 -8.60 1.75
C PRO A 44 13.01 -9.58 0.56
N LEU A 45 12.81 -9.06 -0.65
CA LEU A 45 12.83 -9.87 -1.89
C LEU A 45 14.22 -10.39 -2.26
N ALA A 46 15.25 -9.83 -1.68
CA ALA A 46 16.64 -10.09 -2.04
C ALA A 46 17.11 -11.48 -1.64
N ASN A 47 17.78 -12.17 -2.54
CA ASN A 47 18.43 -13.47 -2.39
C ASN A 47 19.95 -13.36 -2.51
N ASN A 48 20.66 -14.46 -2.28
CA ASN A 48 22.12 -14.54 -2.39
C ASN A 48 22.63 -13.97 -3.72
N GLY A 49 23.68 -13.15 -3.66
CA GLY A 49 24.20 -12.41 -4.81
C GLY A 49 23.35 -11.24 -5.23
N SER A 50 22.34 -10.93 -4.48
CA SER A 50 21.37 -9.87 -4.74
C SER A 50 21.92 -8.48 -4.49
N VAL A 51 21.11 -7.48 -4.84
CA VAL A 51 21.39 -6.06 -4.58
C VAL A 51 21.79 -5.81 -3.12
N LEU A 52 21.16 -6.46 -2.15
CA LEU A 52 21.47 -6.27 -0.73
C LEU A 52 22.92 -6.69 -0.41
N GLU A 53 23.30 -7.89 -0.81
CA GLU A 53 24.66 -8.41 -0.55
C GLU A 53 25.75 -7.64 -1.30
N GLN A 54 25.43 -7.16 -2.50
CA GLN A 54 26.38 -6.38 -3.32
C GLN A 54 26.58 -4.95 -2.79
N SER A 55 25.66 -4.44 -1.99
CA SER A 55 25.64 -3.02 -1.58
C SER A 55 26.35 -2.74 -0.26
N THR A 56 26.72 -3.77 0.51
CA THR A 56 27.41 -3.61 1.78
C THR A 56 28.27 -4.84 2.09
N ALA A 57 29.39 -4.63 2.78
CA ALA A 57 30.17 -5.70 3.37
C ALA A 57 29.59 -6.18 4.72
N ALA A 58 28.67 -5.42 5.32
CA ALA A 58 28.06 -5.79 6.58
C ALA A 58 27.09 -6.97 6.40
N LYS A 59 26.99 -7.76 7.48
CA LYS A 59 26.09 -8.90 7.50
C LYS A 59 24.64 -8.44 7.71
N TRP A 60 23.72 -8.93 6.86
CA TRP A 60 22.29 -8.67 6.99
C TRP A 60 21.67 -9.53 8.10
N PRO A 61 20.72 -8.98 8.87
CA PRO A 61 19.94 -9.76 9.83
C PRO A 61 19.18 -10.88 9.12
N GLN A 62 19.03 -12.01 9.79
CA GLN A 62 18.27 -13.14 9.26
C GLN A 62 16.79 -12.98 9.55
N TRP A 63 15.97 -13.44 8.59
CA TRP A 63 14.52 -13.53 8.71
C TRP A 63 14.12 -14.99 8.92
N ASP A 64 13.00 -15.21 9.59
CA ASP A 64 12.49 -16.55 9.90
C ASP A 64 11.67 -17.17 8.76
N VAL A 65 11.48 -16.45 7.66
CA VAL A 65 10.83 -16.92 6.43
C VAL A 65 11.71 -16.64 5.22
N PRO A 66 11.55 -17.38 4.12
CA PRO A 66 12.24 -17.08 2.87
C PRO A 66 11.95 -15.67 2.35
N GLY A 67 12.88 -15.13 1.57
CA GLY A 67 12.71 -13.81 0.93
C GLY A 67 11.39 -13.69 0.17
N GLY A 68 10.71 -12.57 0.36
CA GLY A 68 9.44 -12.28 -0.31
C GLY A 68 8.20 -12.91 0.30
N GLN A 69 8.33 -13.73 1.32
CA GLN A 69 7.18 -14.35 1.99
C GLN A 69 6.66 -13.51 3.15
N LEU A 70 5.34 -13.57 3.36
CA LEU A 70 4.68 -12.94 4.50
C LEU A 70 5.23 -13.50 5.79
N THR A 71 5.57 -12.63 6.75
CA THR A 71 5.98 -13.05 8.09
C THR A 71 4.78 -13.35 8.98
N THR A 72 5.00 -14.03 10.08
CA THR A 72 3.96 -14.23 11.11
C THR A 72 3.44 -12.90 11.62
N LYS A 73 4.30 -11.92 11.86
CA LYS A 73 3.87 -10.58 12.26
C LYS A 73 3.00 -9.92 11.18
N GLY A 74 3.35 -10.10 9.90
CA GLY A 74 2.52 -9.63 8.79
C GLY A 74 1.11 -10.20 8.86
N GLY A 75 0.97 -11.48 9.20
CA GLY A 75 -0.32 -12.11 9.44
C GLY A 75 -1.07 -11.50 10.61
N VAL A 76 -0.41 -11.27 11.74
CA VAL A 76 -1.00 -10.63 12.92
C VAL A 76 -1.51 -9.24 12.61
N LEU A 77 -0.71 -8.43 11.93
CA LEU A 77 -1.09 -7.07 11.50
C LEU A 77 -2.34 -7.10 10.61
N GLU A 78 -2.42 -8.07 9.70
CA GLU A 78 -3.57 -8.22 8.82
C GLU A 78 -4.83 -8.68 9.57
N VAL A 79 -4.69 -9.54 10.56
CA VAL A 79 -5.79 -9.91 11.46
C VAL A 79 -6.34 -8.66 12.15
N TYR A 80 -5.48 -7.79 12.66
CA TYR A 80 -5.91 -6.58 13.35
C TYR A 80 -6.66 -5.61 12.44
N ILE A 81 -6.16 -5.35 11.25
CA ILE A 81 -6.87 -4.47 10.31
C ILE A 81 -8.15 -5.13 9.78
N GLY A 82 -8.16 -6.45 9.60
CA GLY A 82 -9.36 -7.21 9.26
C GLY A 82 -10.44 -7.09 10.32
N HIS A 83 -10.08 -7.21 11.59
CA HIS A 83 -11.00 -6.99 12.72
C HIS A 83 -11.56 -5.57 12.74
N TYR A 84 -10.70 -4.57 12.56
CA TYR A 84 -11.13 -3.17 12.47
C TYR A 84 -12.13 -2.95 11.33
N MET A 85 -11.84 -3.51 10.15
CA MET A 85 -12.74 -3.39 8.99
C MET A 85 -14.08 -4.08 9.25
N ARG A 86 -14.08 -5.23 9.92
CA ARG A 86 -15.32 -5.88 10.34
C ARG A 86 -16.16 -5.00 11.25
N GLU A 87 -15.55 -4.41 12.27
CA GLU A 87 -16.28 -3.52 13.19
C GLU A 87 -16.91 -2.34 12.44
N TRP A 88 -16.15 -1.74 11.52
CA TRP A 88 -16.65 -0.64 10.68
C TRP A 88 -17.80 -1.09 9.78
N LEU A 89 -17.66 -2.24 9.09
CA LEU A 89 -18.72 -2.76 8.22
C LEU A 89 -20.01 -3.10 8.99
N ALA A 90 -19.89 -3.61 10.20
CA ALA A 90 -21.02 -3.88 11.08
C ALA A 90 -21.67 -2.59 11.59
N ASP A 91 -20.86 -1.60 11.95
CA ASP A 91 -21.34 -0.27 12.36
C ASP A 91 -22.11 0.41 11.22
N GLN A 92 -21.66 0.26 9.97
CA GLN A 92 -22.36 0.73 8.78
C GLN A 92 -23.47 -0.21 8.29
N LYS A 93 -23.73 -1.30 9.00
CA LYS A 93 -24.81 -2.28 8.71
C LYS A 93 -24.68 -2.99 7.35
N LEU A 94 -23.50 -3.02 6.76
CA LEU A 94 -23.25 -3.80 5.55
C LEU A 94 -23.21 -5.31 5.87
N ILE A 95 -22.72 -5.65 7.06
CA ILE A 95 -22.74 -7.00 7.62
C ILE A 95 -23.42 -6.97 8.99
N THR A 96 -23.86 -8.13 9.46
CA THR A 96 -24.46 -8.27 10.80
C THR A 96 -23.39 -8.65 11.81
N ALA A 97 -23.28 -7.89 12.90
CA ALA A 97 -22.35 -8.20 13.98
C ALA A 97 -22.64 -9.58 14.57
N GLY A 98 -21.58 -10.37 14.81
CA GLY A 98 -21.70 -11.68 15.43
C GLY A 98 -22.18 -12.82 14.53
N GLU A 99 -22.47 -12.55 13.26
CA GLU A 99 -22.89 -13.54 12.29
C GLU A 99 -21.83 -13.74 11.19
N CYS A 100 -21.77 -14.93 10.62
CA CYS A 100 -21.02 -15.16 9.41
C CYS A 100 -21.74 -14.53 8.20
N PRO A 101 -21.00 -14.04 7.19
CA PRO A 101 -21.62 -13.49 5.99
C PRO A 101 -22.39 -14.58 5.25
N ALA A 102 -23.52 -14.21 4.63
CA ALA A 102 -24.26 -15.11 3.76
C ALA A 102 -23.38 -15.62 2.61
N PRO A 103 -23.53 -16.85 2.15
CA PRO A 103 -22.77 -17.37 1.02
C PRO A 103 -22.82 -16.44 -0.19
N GLY A 104 -21.66 -16.13 -0.78
CA GLY A 104 -21.55 -15.24 -1.93
C GLY A 104 -21.60 -13.74 -1.62
N SER A 105 -21.81 -13.33 -0.37
CA SER A 105 -21.84 -11.91 0.00
C SER A 105 -20.46 -11.31 0.22
N VAL A 106 -19.45 -12.14 0.47
CA VAL A 106 -18.03 -11.75 0.60
C VAL A 106 -17.19 -12.60 -0.35
N TYR A 107 -16.36 -11.94 -1.13
CA TYR A 107 -15.45 -12.59 -2.08
C TYR A 107 -14.03 -12.10 -1.86
N ALA A 108 -13.12 -13.02 -1.53
CA ALA A 108 -11.70 -12.74 -1.37
C ALA A 108 -10.92 -13.34 -2.54
N TYR A 109 -10.09 -12.52 -3.18
CA TYR A 109 -9.32 -12.89 -4.36
C TYR A 109 -7.90 -12.33 -4.25
N ALA A 110 -6.91 -13.17 -4.39
CA ALA A 110 -5.51 -12.81 -4.22
C ALA A 110 -4.67 -13.18 -5.45
N ASN A 111 -3.60 -12.41 -5.68
CA ASN A 111 -2.54 -12.87 -6.57
C ASN A 111 -1.95 -14.18 -6.04
N SER A 112 -1.56 -15.08 -6.94
CA SER A 112 -1.13 -16.44 -6.63
C SER A 112 0.33 -16.53 -6.12
N LEU A 113 0.69 -15.65 -5.21
CA LEU A 113 1.94 -15.67 -4.45
C LEU A 113 1.66 -15.92 -2.97
N GLN A 114 2.60 -16.53 -2.25
CA GLN A 114 2.39 -16.83 -0.83
C GLN A 114 1.96 -15.58 -0.05
N ARG A 115 2.67 -14.45 -0.19
CA ARG A 115 2.41 -13.23 0.59
C ARG A 115 1.05 -12.61 0.32
N THR A 116 0.53 -12.72 -0.88
CA THR A 116 -0.80 -12.17 -1.24
C THR A 116 -1.93 -13.11 -0.82
N VAL A 117 -1.79 -14.40 -1.06
CA VAL A 117 -2.76 -15.40 -0.59
C VAL A 117 -2.83 -15.40 0.94
N ALA A 118 -1.69 -15.40 1.61
CA ALA A 118 -1.64 -15.36 3.08
C ALA A 118 -2.24 -14.06 3.64
N THR A 119 -1.97 -12.92 3.01
CA THR A 119 -2.60 -11.65 3.42
C THR A 119 -4.13 -11.75 3.38
N ALA A 120 -4.69 -12.28 2.30
CA ALA A 120 -6.13 -12.46 2.20
C ALA A 120 -6.68 -13.45 3.24
N GLN A 121 -5.97 -14.55 3.49
CA GLN A 121 -6.37 -15.53 4.51
C GLN A 121 -6.40 -14.92 5.91
N PHE A 122 -5.37 -14.15 6.29
CA PHE A 122 -5.32 -13.48 7.58
C PHE A 122 -6.35 -12.35 7.70
N PHE A 123 -6.62 -11.62 6.61
CA PHE A 123 -7.71 -10.65 6.61
C PHE A 123 -9.05 -11.32 6.92
N ILE A 124 -9.37 -12.40 6.25
CA ILE A 124 -10.61 -13.17 6.49
C ILE A 124 -10.64 -13.70 7.93
N THR A 125 -9.53 -14.20 8.44
CA THR A 125 -9.44 -14.64 9.84
C THR A 125 -9.78 -13.52 10.82
N GLY A 126 -9.27 -12.32 10.58
CA GLY A 126 -9.55 -11.14 11.42
C GLY A 126 -10.98 -10.62 11.27
N ALA A 127 -11.47 -10.56 10.05
CA ALA A 127 -12.80 -10.02 9.75
C ALA A 127 -13.92 -11.03 10.04
N PHE A 128 -13.72 -12.30 9.74
CA PHE A 128 -14.75 -13.34 9.81
C PHE A 128 -14.21 -14.62 10.48
N PRO A 129 -13.76 -14.54 11.76
CA PRO A 129 -13.14 -15.68 12.43
C PRO A 129 -14.10 -16.87 12.51
N GLY A 130 -13.65 -18.03 12.06
CA GLY A 130 -14.43 -19.27 12.08
C GLY A 130 -15.49 -19.38 10.99
N CYS A 131 -15.63 -18.39 10.11
CA CYS A 131 -16.57 -18.44 8.99
C CYS A 131 -15.92 -19.07 7.75
N ASP A 132 -16.75 -19.75 6.94
CA ASP A 132 -16.31 -20.34 5.68
C ASP A 132 -16.32 -19.26 4.57
N VAL A 133 -15.21 -18.54 4.46
CA VAL A 133 -14.98 -17.57 3.39
C VAL A 133 -13.66 -17.94 2.72
N PRO A 134 -13.70 -18.66 1.60
CA PRO A 134 -12.47 -19.10 0.92
C PRO A 134 -11.76 -17.93 0.25
N VAL A 135 -10.43 -18.05 0.16
CA VAL A 135 -9.59 -17.14 -0.64
C VAL A 135 -9.40 -17.77 -2.02
N HIS A 136 -9.85 -17.07 -3.04
CA HIS A 136 -9.69 -17.49 -4.44
C HIS A 136 -8.35 -16.99 -4.99
N HIS A 137 -7.70 -17.81 -5.78
CA HIS A 137 -6.46 -17.49 -6.50
C HIS A 137 -6.30 -18.44 -7.68
N GLN A 138 -5.38 -18.13 -8.61
CA GLN A 138 -5.03 -19.09 -9.67
C GLN A 138 -4.53 -20.40 -9.06
N GLU A 139 -4.82 -21.50 -9.75
CA GLU A 139 -4.42 -22.82 -9.30
C GLU A 139 -2.91 -22.93 -9.08
N LYS A 140 -2.10 -22.43 -10.02
CA LYS A 140 -0.64 -22.51 -9.93
C LYS A 140 -0.06 -21.42 -9.06
N MET A 141 0.32 -21.77 -7.83
CA MET A 141 1.05 -20.89 -6.93
C MET A 141 2.45 -20.57 -7.44
N GLY A 142 2.96 -19.38 -7.08
CA GLY A 142 4.27 -18.90 -7.49
C GLY A 142 4.29 -18.22 -8.85
N THR A 143 3.14 -18.06 -9.49
CA THR A 143 2.97 -17.34 -10.75
C THR A 143 2.11 -16.10 -10.56
N MET A 144 2.30 -15.10 -11.42
CA MET A 144 1.50 -13.88 -11.39
C MET A 144 0.17 -14.08 -12.11
N ASP A 145 -0.92 -13.78 -11.41
CA ASP A 145 -2.25 -13.70 -12.01
C ASP A 145 -2.34 -12.44 -12.89
N PRO A 146 -2.85 -12.52 -14.13
CA PRO A 146 -2.98 -11.35 -15.01
C PRO A 146 -3.72 -10.16 -14.39
N THR A 147 -4.66 -10.38 -13.48
CA THR A 147 -5.39 -9.30 -12.79
C THR A 147 -4.43 -8.42 -11.96
N PHE A 148 -3.43 -9.02 -11.35
CA PHE A 148 -2.48 -8.35 -10.45
C PHE A 148 -1.08 -8.17 -11.06
N ASN A 149 -0.84 -8.67 -12.25
CA ASN A 149 0.47 -8.60 -12.90
C ASN A 149 0.61 -7.26 -13.66
N PRO A 150 1.39 -6.28 -13.14
CA PRO A 150 1.47 -4.95 -13.74
C PRO A 150 2.48 -4.92 -14.89
N VAL A 151 2.28 -5.75 -15.90
CA VAL A 151 3.17 -5.85 -17.06
C VAL A 151 2.71 -4.97 -18.22
N ILE A 152 3.68 -4.52 -19.00
CA ILE A 152 3.43 -3.86 -20.28
C ILE A 152 2.74 -4.85 -21.22
N THR A 153 1.61 -4.47 -21.78
CA THR A 153 0.83 -5.31 -22.71
C THR A 153 0.93 -4.86 -24.16
N ASP A 154 1.23 -3.57 -24.38
CA ASP A 154 1.43 -3.05 -25.73
C ASP A 154 2.76 -3.54 -26.30
N THR A 155 2.71 -4.21 -27.45
CA THR A 155 3.85 -4.84 -28.10
C THR A 155 4.61 -3.90 -29.07
N SER A 156 4.10 -2.67 -29.29
CA SER A 156 4.71 -1.74 -30.23
C SER A 156 5.99 -1.13 -29.69
N GLU A 157 6.96 -0.96 -30.55
CA GLU A 157 8.21 -0.27 -30.24
C GLU A 157 7.97 1.21 -29.89
N ALA A 158 7.00 1.84 -30.57
CA ALA A 158 6.61 3.22 -30.29
C ALA A 158 6.11 3.39 -28.84
N PHE A 159 5.33 2.46 -28.33
CA PHE A 159 4.88 2.48 -26.93
C PHE A 159 6.07 2.30 -25.98
N SER A 160 6.95 1.34 -26.24
CA SER A 160 8.13 1.11 -25.40
C SER A 160 9.02 2.36 -25.30
N GLU A 161 9.27 3.04 -26.41
CA GLU A 161 10.03 4.29 -26.43
C GLU A 161 9.32 5.41 -25.65
N GLN A 162 8.04 5.57 -25.85
CA GLN A 162 7.23 6.56 -25.14
C GLN A 162 7.21 6.29 -23.63
N ALA A 163 7.04 5.03 -23.23
CA ALA A 163 7.04 4.63 -21.82
C ALA A 163 8.39 4.92 -21.14
N VAL A 164 9.50 4.63 -21.79
CA VAL A 164 10.84 4.96 -21.28
C VAL A 164 10.99 6.47 -21.08
N LYS A 165 10.59 7.28 -22.05
CA LYS A 165 10.61 8.76 -21.92
C LYS A 165 9.74 9.25 -20.77
N ALA A 166 8.56 8.66 -20.60
CA ALA A 166 7.65 9.01 -19.51
C ALA A 166 8.26 8.68 -18.14
N MET A 167 8.91 7.53 -17.99
CA MET A 167 9.62 7.15 -16.77
C MET A 167 10.82 8.07 -16.50
N GLU A 168 11.59 8.43 -17.49
CA GLU A 168 12.69 9.39 -17.36
C GLU A 168 12.19 10.75 -16.88
N ALA A 169 11.06 11.23 -17.41
CA ALA A 169 10.43 12.48 -16.97
C ALA A 169 9.96 12.40 -15.51
N GLN A 170 9.36 11.28 -15.10
CA GLN A 170 8.95 11.06 -13.70
C GLN A 170 10.17 11.05 -12.75
N ARG A 171 11.25 10.41 -13.17
CA ARG A 171 12.49 10.36 -12.37
C ARG A 171 13.04 11.77 -12.07
N GLN A 172 12.90 12.70 -13.00
CA GLN A 172 13.39 14.06 -12.84
C GLN A 172 12.63 14.89 -11.79
N HIS A 173 11.44 14.47 -11.37
CA HIS A 173 10.71 15.12 -10.28
C HIS A 173 11.36 14.88 -8.91
N TYR A 174 12.34 13.99 -8.80
CA TYR A 174 12.99 13.63 -7.55
C TYR A 174 14.46 14.08 -7.55
N SER A 175 14.82 14.86 -6.52
CA SER A 175 16.20 15.21 -6.20
C SER A 175 16.73 14.22 -5.16
N LEU A 176 17.47 13.21 -5.58
CA LEU A 176 17.82 12.06 -4.73
C LEU A 176 19.27 12.06 -4.24
N ASP A 177 20.09 13.03 -4.61
CA ASP A 177 21.52 13.04 -4.25
C ASP A 177 21.76 12.98 -2.75
N GLU A 178 21.04 13.78 -1.98
CA GLU A 178 21.16 13.79 -0.52
C GLU A 178 20.73 12.43 0.09
N SER A 179 19.66 11.85 -0.43
CA SER A 179 19.19 10.52 -0.04
C SER A 179 20.24 9.44 -0.35
N TYR A 180 20.84 9.48 -1.52
CA TYR A 180 21.91 8.55 -1.88
C TYR A 180 23.16 8.71 -1.01
N ARG A 181 23.57 9.93 -0.68
CA ARG A 181 24.71 10.16 0.21
C ARG A 181 24.48 9.60 1.60
N LEU A 182 23.28 9.79 2.14
CA LEU A 182 22.90 9.19 3.42
C LEU A 182 22.93 7.65 3.34
N LEU A 183 22.38 7.09 2.29
CA LEU A 183 22.37 5.64 2.08
C LEU A 183 23.77 5.07 1.95
N GLU A 184 24.63 5.68 1.16
CA GLU A 184 26.04 5.29 1.01
C GLU A 184 26.77 5.25 2.35
N LYS A 185 26.53 6.24 3.20
CA LYS A 185 27.10 6.32 4.54
C LYS A 185 26.63 5.18 5.44
N ILE A 186 25.32 4.90 5.42
CA ILE A 186 24.72 3.85 6.26
C ILE A 186 25.30 2.48 5.90
N VAL A 187 25.38 2.15 4.61
CA VAL A 187 25.83 0.84 4.14
C VAL A 187 27.35 0.77 3.95
N ARG A 188 28.08 1.86 4.13
CA ARG A 188 29.51 1.97 3.84
C ARG A 188 29.80 1.47 2.41
N TYR A 189 29.19 2.15 1.45
CA TYR A 189 29.17 1.71 0.05
C TYR A 189 30.55 1.62 -0.59
N ASP A 190 31.50 2.41 -0.14
CA ASP A 190 32.92 2.39 -0.54
C ASP A 190 33.66 1.08 -0.21
N SER A 191 33.18 0.34 0.78
CA SER A 191 33.70 -0.99 1.13
C SER A 191 32.84 -2.16 0.63
N SER A 192 31.76 -1.85 -0.12
CA SER A 192 30.84 -2.86 -0.65
C SER A 192 31.49 -3.72 -1.75
N PRO A 193 30.97 -4.93 -2.01
CA PRO A 193 31.35 -5.71 -3.17
C PRO A 193 31.18 -4.97 -4.49
N SER A 194 30.12 -4.20 -4.66
CA SER A 194 29.90 -3.36 -5.86
C SER A 194 31.02 -2.37 -6.09
N CYS A 195 31.52 -1.73 -5.05
CA CYS A 195 32.65 -0.80 -5.17
C CYS A 195 33.97 -1.54 -5.47
N LYS A 196 34.27 -2.57 -4.68
CA LYS A 196 35.58 -3.26 -4.76
C LYS A 196 35.74 -4.16 -5.99
N GLU A 197 34.66 -4.84 -6.38
CA GLU A 197 34.71 -5.82 -7.47
C GLU A 197 34.28 -5.24 -8.81
N LYS A 198 33.32 -4.30 -8.81
CA LYS A 198 32.77 -3.72 -10.05
C LYS A 198 33.14 -2.26 -10.27
N GLN A 199 33.91 -1.66 -9.36
CA GLN A 199 34.28 -0.24 -9.39
C GLN A 199 33.11 0.73 -9.44
N GLN A 200 31.96 0.32 -8.88
CA GLN A 200 30.75 1.12 -8.75
C GLN A 200 30.67 1.66 -7.32
N CYS A 201 31.36 2.77 -7.06
CA CYS A 201 31.59 3.29 -5.71
C CYS A 201 30.70 4.48 -5.33
N SER A 202 29.87 4.97 -6.23
CA SER A 202 28.99 6.11 -5.99
C SER A 202 27.61 5.89 -6.60
N LEU A 203 26.57 6.02 -5.78
CA LEU A 203 25.20 5.99 -6.25
C LEU A 203 24.82 7.30 -6.97
N THR A 204 25.38 8.42 -6.55
CA THR A 204 25.09 9.74 -7.17
C THR A 204 25.71 9.87 -8.56
N ALA A 205 26.82 9.20 -8.82
CA ALA A 205 27.51 9.21 -10.13
C ALA A 205 26.93 8.19 -11.12
N GLY A 206 26.18 7.22 -10.65
CA GLY A 206 25.56 6.20 -11.49
C GLY A 206 24.39 6.77 -12.30
N LYS A 207 24.07 6.08 -13.40
CA LYS A 207 22.94 6.42 -14.26
C LYS A 207 21.89 5.32 -14.22
N ASP A 208 20.62 5.74 -14.16
CA ASP A 208 19.50 4.85 -14.28
C ASP A 208 19.22 4.52 -15.75
N THR A 209 18.91 3.27 -16.03
CA THR A 209 18.49 2.79 -17.34
C THR A 209 17.09 2.18 -17.21
N PHE A 210 16.16 2.67 -18.00
CA PHE A 210 14.76 2.25 -17.96
C PHE A 210 14.43 1.27 -19.08
N SER A 211 13.47 0.38 -18.80
CA SER A 211 12.95 -0.57 -19.77
C SER A 211 11.44 -0.70 -19.68
N ALA A 212 10.80 -0.86 -20.84
CA ALA A 212 9.36 -1.03 -20.97
C ALA A 212 9.05 -2.08 -22.04
N LYS A 213 9.37 -3.34 -21.74
CA LYS A 213 9.20 -4.47 -22.66
C LYS A 213 7.84 -5.14 -22.43
N ALA A 214 7.15 -5.47 -23.51
CA ALA A 214 5.90 -6.24 -23.44
C ALA A 214 6.11 -7.56 -22.69
N GLY A 215 5.15 -7.90 -21.83
CA GLY A 215 5.22 -9.08 -20.98
C GLY A 215 6.04 -8.93 -19.71
N GLN A 216 6.66 -7.79 -19.50
CA GLN A 216 7.46 -7.48 -18.29
C GLN A 216 6.91 -6.26 -17.57
N GLU A 217 7.17 -6.17 -16.26
CA GLU A 217 6.95 -4.94 -15.53
C GLU A 217 7.85 -3.82 -16.05
N PRO A 218 7.41 -2.55 -15.96
CA PRO A 218 8.33 -1.43 -16.15
C PRO A 218 9.54 -1.61 -15.25
N GLY A 219 10.73 -1.40 -15.77
CA GLY A 219 11.96 -1.71 -15.06
C GLY A 219 12.96 -0.55 -15.06
N VAL A 220 13.80 -0.55 -14.04
CA VAL A 220 14.97 0.33 -13.95
C VAL A 220 16.16 -0.48 -13.43
N SER A 221 17.33 -0.21 -13.97
CA SER A 221 18.61 -0.65 -13.43
C SER A 221 19.44 0.57 -13.06
N GLY A 222 20.33 0.42 -12.09
CA GLY A 222 21.17 1.52 -11.60
C GLY A 222 20.85 1.94 -10.17
N PRO A 223 21.26 3.15 -9.78
CA PRO A 223 21.15 3.61 -8.38
C PRO A 223 19.75 3.59 -7.81
N LEU A 224 18.74 3.90 -8.61
CA LEU A 224 17.35 3.94 -8.12
C LEU A 224 16.87 2.55 -7.68
N LYS A 225 17.21 1.50 -8.40
CA LYS A 225 16.90 0.13 -8.00
C LYS A 225 17.64 -0.27 -6.72
N VAL A 226 18.92 0.07 -6.62
CA VAL A 226 19.73 -0.16 -5.42
C VAL A 226 19.11 0.54 -4.22
N GLY A 227 18.82 1.83 -4.37
CA GLY A 227 18.22 2.64 -3.31
C GLY A 227 16.88 2.09 -2.83
N ASN A 228 15.99 1.74 -3.75
CA ASN A 228 14.71 1.13 -3.42
C ASN A 228 14.87 -0.17 -2.64
N SER A 229 15.73 -1.07 -3.10
CA SER A 229 15.94 -2.38 -2.46
C SER A 229 16.49 -2.26 -1.04
N LEU A 230 17.45 -1.37 -0.82
CA LEU A 230 18.05 -1.14 0.51
C LEU A 230 17.05 -0.50 1.48
N VAL A 231 16.36 0.56 1.04
CA VAL A 231 15.39 1.25 1.89
C VAL A 231 14.18 0.37 2.19
N ASP A 232 13.74 -0.44 1.23
CA ASP A 232 12.70 -1.45 1.47
C ASP A 232 13.11 -2.41 2.59
N ALA A 233 14.34 -2.93 2.55
CA ALA A 233 14.84 -3.83 3.58
C ALA A 233 14.87 -3.15 4.97
N PHE A 234 15.35 -1.92 5.07
CA PHE A 234 15.37 -1.18 6.34
C PHE A 234 13.97 -0.89 6.88
N THR A 235 13.05 -0.53 6.01
CA THR A 235 11.64 -0.29 6.35
C THR A 235 10.98 -1.56 6.90
N LEU A 236 11.22 -2.69 6.25
CA LEU A 236 10.68 -3.99 6.69
C LEU A 236 11.28 -4.43 8.03
N GLN A 237 12.58 -4.22 8.26
CA GLN A 237 13.22 -4.48 9.54
C GLN A 237 12.56 -3.68 10.67
N TYR A 238 12.27 -2.40 10.43
CA TYR A 238 11.61 -1.54 11.38
C TYR A 238 10.20 -2.05 11.72
N TYR A 239 9.40 -2.37 10.70
CA TYR A 239 8.04 -2.88 10.89
C TYR A 239 8.00 -4.26 11.56
N GLU A 240 8.97 -5.14 11.25
CA GLU A 240 9.06 -6.46 11.90
C GLU A 240 9.37 -6.35 13.39
N GLY A 241 9.85 -5.20 13.83
CA GLY A 241 10.19 -4.95 15.22
C GLY A 241 11.59 -5.41 15.59
N PHE A 242 12.50 -5.49 14.65
CA PHE A 242 13.90 -5.75 14.96
C PHE A 242 14.40 -4.70 15.96
N PRO A 243 15.29 -5.08 16.90
CA PRO A 243 15.93 -4.10 17.77
C PRO A 243 16.51 -2.94 16.96
N LEU A 244 16.42 -1.72 17.46
CA LEU A 244 16.81 -0.54 16.69
C LEU A 244 18.29 -0.56 16.23
N ASP A 245 19.17 -1.24 16.99
CA ASP A 245 20.55 -1.46 16.60
C ASP A 245 20.74 -2.47 15.46
N GLN A 246 19.66 -3.20 15.08
CA GLN A 246 19.62 -4.10 13.94
C GLN A 246 18.84 -3.53 12.74
N VAL A 247 18.12 -2.43 12.90
CA VAL A 247 17.49 -1.72 11.80
C VAL A 247 18.53 -0.86 11.13
N ALA A 248 18.92 -1.19 9.91
CA ALA A 248 20.02 -0.51 9.21
C ALA A 248 21.27 -0.36 10.11
N TRP A 249 21.58 -1.38 10.89
CA TRP A 249 22.71 -1.42 11.85
C TRP A 249 22.70 -0.26 12.87
N GLY A 250 21.51 0.26 13.19
CA GLY A 250 21.35 1.37 14.14
C GLY A 250 21.71 2.75 13.58
N GLU A 251 21.90 2.87 12.27
CA GLU A 251 22.39 4.12 11.65
C GLU A 251 21.25 5.09 11.25
N ILE A 252 19.99 4.68 11.38
CA ILE A 252 18.85 5.58 11.15
C ILE A 252 18.31 6.04 12.49
N LYS A 253 18.53 7.31 12.83
CA LYS A 253 18.29 7.85 14.19
C LYS A 253 17.18 8.89 14.25
N THR A 254 16.78 9.47 13.13
CA THR A 254 15.85 10.60 13.09
C THR A 254 14.75 10.42 12.07
N ASP A 255 13.62 11.08 12.30
CA ASP A 255 12.51 11.19 11.36
C ASP A 255 12.98 11.76 10.00
N GLN A 256 13.84 12.77 10.02
CA GLN A 256 14.38 13.35 8.78
C GLN A 256 15.19 12.35 7.97
N GLN A 257 15.97 11.48 8.61
CA GLN A 257 16.70 10.41 7.91
C GLN A 257 15.74 9.41 7.25
N TRP A 258 14.68 9.02 7.96
CA TRP A 258 13.63 8.16 7.38
C TRP A 258 12.96 8.82 6.17
N ARG A 259 12.66 10.13 6.25
CA ARG A 259 12.06 10.88 5.12
C ARG A 259 12.98 10.91 3.91
N LEU A 260 14.26 11.20 4.11
CA LEU A 260 15.25 11.20 3.02
C LEU A 260 15.38 9.83 2.34
N LEU A 261 15.50 8.76 3.15
CA LEU A 261 15.62 7.41 2.61
C LEU A 261 14.34 6.97 1.89
N SER A 262 13.19 7.29 2.43
CA SER A 262 11.89 6.92 1.84
C SER A 262 11.65 7.58 0.48
N GLN A 263 12.30 8.71 0.18
CA GLN A 263 12.26 9.30 -1.16
C GLN A 263 12.81 8.36 -2.24
N LEU A 264 13.77 7.52 -1.91
CA LEU A 264 14.30 6.52 -2.85
C LEU A 264 13.25 5.47 -3.19
N LYS A 265 12.52 5.02 -2.19
CA LYS A 265 11.44 4.05 -2.38
C LYS A 265 10.24 4.66 -3.11
N ASN A 266 9.77 5.82 -2.67
CA ASN A 266 8.67 6.54 -3.30
C ASN A 266 9.03 6.97 -4.72
N GLY A 267 10.26 7.43 -4.94
CA GLY A 267 10.77 7.81 -6.25
C GLY A 267 10.85 6.63 -7.21
N TYR A 268 11.27 5.47 -6.76
CA TYR A 268 11.26 4.23 -7.55
C TYR A 268 9.83 3.89 -8.00
N GLN A 269 8.91 3.85 -7.07
CA GLN A 269 7.51 3.53 -7.34
C GLN A 269 6.87 4.52 -8.32
N ASP A 270 7.02 5.81 -8.06
CA ASP A 270 6.45 6.86 -8.90
C ASP A 270 7.06 6.85 -10.30
N THR A 271 8.36 6.64 -10.40
CA THR A 271 9.05 6.59 -11.69
C THR A 271 8.50 5.48 -12.58
N LEU A 272 8.29 4.29 -12.03
CA LEU A 272 7.87 3.13 -12.82
C LEU A 272 6.37 3.06 -13.07
N PHE A 273 5.53 3.50 -12.13
CA PHE A 273 4.10 3.17 -12.14
C PHE A 273 3.15 4.36 -12.17
N THR A 274 3.64 5.60 -12.13
CA THR A 274 2.74 6.77 -12.02
C THR A 274 2.80 7.75 -13.19
N SER A 275 3.48 7.43 -14.28
CA SER A 275 3.24 8.13 -15.54
C SER A 275 1.93 7.65 -16.14
N PRO A 276 1.05 8.54 -16.63
CA PRO A 276 -0.27 8.13 -17.14
C PRO A 276 -0.23 7.06 -18.22
N GLU A 277 0.70 7.14 -19.14
CA GLU A 277 0.85 6.19 -20.25
C GLU A 277 1.14 4.77 -19.74
N VAL A 278 2.11 4.65 -18.84
CA VAL A 278 2.50 3.36 -18.25
C VAL A 278 1.41 2.85 -17.33
N ALA A 279 0.89 3.69 -16.46
CA ALA A 279 -0.13 3.31 -15.47
C ALA A 279 -1.39 2.75 -16.14
N ARG A 280 -1.90 3.42 -17.16
CA ARG A 280 -3.09 2.96 -17.91
C ARG A 280 -2.86 1.62 -18.58
N ASN A 281 -1.66 1.38 -19.09
CA ASN A 281 -1.34 0.11 -19.72
C ASN A 281 -1.24 -1.02 -18.69
N VAL A 282 -0.43 -0.85 -17.64
CA VAL A 282 -0.16 -1.93 -16.69
C VAL A 282 -1.32 -2.21 -15.72
N ALA A 283 -2.19 -1.23 -15.46
CA ALA A 283 -3.33 -1.38 -14.55
C ALA A 283 -4.60 -1.87 -15.25
N LYS A 284 -4.61 -2.00 -16.56
CA LYS A 284 -5.84 -2.22 -17.34
C LYS A 284 -6.63 -3.45 -16.89
N THR A 285 -5.97 -4.57 -16.65
CA THR A 285 -6.64 -5.81 -16.22
C THR A 285 -7.30 -5.65 -14.86
N LEU A 286 -6.62 -5.01 -13.91
CA LEU A 286 -7.18 -4.69 -12.59
C LEU A 286 -8.34 -3.70 -12.70
N VAL A 287 -8.19 -2.65 -13.48
CA VAL A 287 -9.26 -1.66 -13.73
C VAL A 287 -10.50 -2.34 -14.30
N ARG A 288 -10.34 -3.25 -15.27
CA ARG A 288 -11.45 -4.02 -15.84
C ARG A 288 -12.14 -4.91 -14.80
N TYR A 289 -11.38 -5.53 -13.91
CA TYR A 289 -11.96 -6.32 -12.82
C TYR A 289 -12.80 -5.45 -11.88
N ILE A 290 -12.27 -4.28 -11.49
CA ILE A 290 -12.98 -3.33 -10.63
C ILE A 290 -14.23 -2.78 -11.34
N ASP A 291 -14.12 -2.43 -12.61
CA ASP A 291 -15.26 -1.97 -13.43
C ASP A 291 -16.38 -3.02 -13.49
N LYS A 292 -16.02 -4.28 -13.75
CA LYS A 292 -16.97 -5.39 -13.73
C LYS A 292 -17.70 -5.49 -12.39
N THR A 293 -16.97 -5.44 -11.29
CA THR A 293 -17.52 -5.62 -9.95
C THR A 293 -18.37 -4.44 -9.48
N LEU A 294 -17.92 -3.22 -9.73
CA LEU A 294 -18.56 -2.01 -9.21
C LEU A 294 -19.56 -1.36 -10.18
N VAL A 295 -19.47 -1.65 -11.48
CA VAL A 295 -20.26 -0.97 -12.50
C VAL A 295 -21.08 -1.95 -13.32
N THR A 296 -20.44 -2.76 -14.18
CA THR A 296 -21.16 -3.56 -15.18
C THR A 296 -21.97 -4.71 -14.59
N GLU A 297 -21.50 -5.31 -13.51
CA GLU A 297 -22.18 -6.39 -12.79
C GLU A 297 -22.40 -6.05 -11.30
N ALA A 298 -22.55 -4.78 -10.97
CA ALA A 298 -22.66 -4.31 -9.59
C ALA A 298 -23.78 -4.99 -8.81
N SER A 299 -24.95 -5.15 -9.41
CA SER A 299 -26.14 -5.75 -8.77
C SER A 299 -26.00 -7.22 -8.44
N SER A 300 -25.17 -7.96 -9.19
CA SER A 300 -24.90 -9.39 -8.98
C SER A 300 -23.57 -9.66 -8.26
N SER A 301 -22.81 -8.62 -7.98
CA SER A 301 -21.51 -8.72 -7.30
C SER A 301 -21.67 -8.85 -5.79
N PRO A 302 -20.67 -9.41 -5.09
CA PRO A 302 -20.68 -9.48 -3.63
C PRO A 302 -20.83 -8.09 -2.98
N LYS A 303 -21.42 -8.06 -1.79
CA LYS A 303 -21.45 -6.84 -0.97
C LYS A 303 -20.07 -6.35 -0.60
N MET A 304 -19.14 -7.29 -0.41
CA MET A 304 -17.75 -7.01 -0.11
C MET A 304 -16.84 -7.86 -0.99
N THR A 305 -15.92 -7.20 -1.69
CA THR A 305 -14.84 -7.85 -2.44
C THR A 305 -13.50 -7.41 -1.85
N PHE A 306 -12.64 -8.37 -1.53
CA PHE A 306 -11.29 -8.13 -1.04
C PHE A 306 -10.27 -8.64 -2.06
N LEU A 307 -9.45 -7.74 -2.59
CA LEU A 307 -8.39 -8.04 -3.55
C LEU A 307 -7.04 -7.86 -2.87
N ALA A 308 -6.20 -8.90 -2.88
CA ALA A 308 -4.85 -8.84 -2.32
C ALA A 308 -3.80 -8.86 -3.44
N GLY A 309 -3.09 -7.76 -3.59
CA GLY A 309 -2.04 -7.58 -4.57
C GLY A 309 -0.84 -6.81 -4.04
N HIS A 310 -0.35 -5.88 -4.81
CA HIS A 310 0.95 -5.23 -4.63
C HIS A 310 0.83 -3.70 -4.59
N ASP A 311 1.88 -3.05 -4.08
CA ASP A 311 2.03 -1.60 -4.12
C ASP A 311 2.00 -1.05 -5.55
N SER A 312 2.57 -1.76 -6.53
CA SER A 312 2.51 -1.42 -7.94
C SER A 312 1.07 -1.40 -8.49
N ASN A 313 0.22 -2.30 -8.00
CA ASN A 313 -1.21 -2.29 -8.35
C ASN A 313 -1.90 -1.02 -7.85
N ILE A 314 -1.66 -0.64 -6.60
CA ILE A 314 -2.24 0.58 -6.02
C ILE A 314 -1.72 1.82 -6.75
N ALA A 315 -0.40 1.95 -6.93
CA ALA A 315 0.20 3.10 -7.57
C ALA A 315 -0.31 3.30 -9.01
N SER A 316 -0.32 2.24 -9.81
CA SER A 316 -0.80 2.31 -11.20
C SER A 316 -2.32 2.52 -11.28
N LEU A 317 -3.10 1.91 -10.40
CA LEU A 317 -4.55 2.09 -10.34
C LEU A 317 -4.92 3.56 -10.05
N LEU A 318 -4.32 4.16 -9.04
CA LEU A 318 -4.61 5.55 -8.67
C LEU A 318 -4.25 6.52 -9.80
N THR A 319 -3.16 6.25 -10.51
CA THR A 319 -2.75 7.08 -11.66
C THR A 319 -3.66 6.84 -12.87
N ALA A 320 -3.99 5.59 -13.17
CA ALA A 320 -4.87 5.26 -14.30
C ALA A 320 -6.27 5.87 -14.17
N LEU A 321 -6.78 6.02 -12.94
CA LEU A 321 -8.07 6.65 -12.65
C LEU A 321 -7.97 8.15 -12.39
N ASP A 322 -6.78 8.71 -12.49
CA ASP A 322 -6.51 10.15 -12.31
C ASP A 322 -6.96 10.70 -10.94
N PHE A 323 -6.51 10.03 -9.89
CA PHE A 323 -6.69 10.52 -8.53
C PHE A 323 -5.90 11.81 -8.29
N ALA A 324 -6.49 12.72 -7.53
CA ALA A 324 -5.79 13.90 -7.05
C ALA A 324 -4.64 13.51 -6.09
N PRO A 325 -3.59 14.33 -5.97
CA PRO A 325 -2.53 14.09 -4.99
C PRO A 325 -3.06 13.88 -3.59
N TYR A 326 -2.43 12.98 -2.84
CA TYR A 326 -2.81 12.66 -1.45
C TYR A 326 -1.57 12.60 -0.56
N THR A 327 -1.77 12.76 0.74
CA THR A 327 -0.75 12.59 1.76
C THR A 327 -1.26 11.64 2.85
N LEU A 328 -0.44 10.66 3.22
CA LEU A 328 -0.74 9.73 4.30
C LEU A 328 -0.10 10.21 5.61
N HIS A 329 -0.90 10.38 6.64
CA HIS A 329 -0.45 10.81 7.96
C HIS A 329 0.35 9.71 8.65
N ASP A 330 1.43 10.07 9.36
CA ASP A 330 2.24 9.16 10.16
C ASP A 330 2.79 7.97 9.37
N GLN A 331 3.13 8.22 8.10
CA GLN A 331 3.66 7.23 7.16
C GLN A 331 4.68 7.87 6.23
N TYR A 332 5.76 7.14 5.95
CA TYR A 332 6.79 7.60 5.00
C TYR A 332 6.54 7.08 3.59
N GLU A 333 5.87 5.94 3.47
CA GLU A 333 5.55 5.32 2.17
C GLU A 333 4.24 5.87 1.61
N ARG A 334 4.19 6.06 0.32
CA ARG A 334 2.95 6.41 -0.39
C ARG A 334 2.03 5.21 -0.58
N THR A 335 2.60 4.01 -0.58
CA THR A 335 1.87 2.74 -0.70
C THR A 335 2.30 1.78 0.41
N PRO A 336 1.95 2.08 1.68
CA PRO A 336 2.48 1.33 2.82
C PRO A 336 2.01 -0.12 2.84
N ILE A 337 2.80 -0.95 3.52
CA ILE A 337 2.49 -2.35 3.80
C ILE A 337 1.06 -2.49 4.33
N GLY A 338 0.31 -3.42 3.76
CA GLY A 338 -1.07 -3.70 4.16
C GLY A 338 -2.08 -2.59 3.87
N GLY A 339 -1.65 -1.49 3.25
CA GLY A 339 -2.52 -0.37 2.90
C GLY A 339 -3.58 -0.76 1.87
N LYS A 340 -4.73 -0.13 1.96
CA LYS A 340 -5.94 -0.53 1.23
C LYS A 340 -6.65 0.67 0.64
N ILE A 341 -7.00 0.55 -0.64
CA ILE A 341 -7.93 1.48 -1.29
C ILE A 341 -9.33 0.90 -1.16
N VAL A 342 -10.22 1.63 -0.50
CA VAL A 342 -11.56 1.17 -0.16
C VAL A 342 -12.58 1.96 -0.96
N PHE A 343 -13.13 1.33 -1.99
CA PHE A 343 -14.22 1.87 -2.81
C PHE A 343 -15.54 1.56 -2.12
N GLN A 344 -16.36 2.59 -1.87
CA GLN A 344 -17.60 2.48 -1.10
C GLN A 344 -18.77 3.05 -1.89
N ARG A 345 -19.73 2.19 -2.21
CA ARG A 345 -21.01 2.62 -2.78
C ARG A 345 -21.98 2.92 -1.65
N TRP A 346 -22.52 4.14 -1.67
CA TRP A 346 -23.48 4.62 -0.69
C TRP A 346 -24.78 5.04 -1.35
N HIS A 347 -25.89 4.87 -0.63
CA HIS A 347 -27.18 5.43 -1.00
C HIS A 347 -27.57 6.55 -0.02
N ASP A 348 -27.88 7.73 -0.55
CA ASP A 348 -28.47 8.83 0.20
C ASP A 348 -30.01 8.70 0.12
N GLY A 349 -30.64 8.22 1.19
CA GLY A 349 -32.08 7.99 1.22
C GLY A 349 -32.91 9.27 1.17
N LYS A 350 -32.36 10.40 1.61
CA LYS A 350 -33.05 11.70 1.60
C LYS A 350 -33.01 12.35 0.21
N GLY A 351 -31.84 12.33 -0.45
CA GLY A 351 -31.65 12.86 -1.79
C GLY A 351 -31.99 11.86 -2.88
N ASN A 352 -32.25 10.61 -2.54
CA ASN A 352 -32.49 9.50 -3.47
C ASN A 352 -31.43 9.42 -4.58
N ARG A 353 -30.18 9.34 -4.16
CA ARG A 353 -29.04 9.31 -5.08
C ARG A 353 -27.99 8.31 -4.59
N ASP A 354 -27.26 7.72 -5.54
CA ASP A 354 -26.14 6.83 -5.27
C ASP A 354 -24.83 7.60 -5.38
N LEU A 355 -23.92 7.31 -4.47
CA LEU A 355 -22.67 8.03 -4.29
C LEU A 355 -21.51 7.06 -4.16
N MET A 356 -20.31 7.52 -4.56
CA MET A 356 -19.06 6.81 -4.34
C MET A 356 -18.20 7.59 -3.35
N LYS A 357 -17.66 6.89 -2.35
CA LYS A 357 -16.61 7.39 -1.47
C LYS A 357 -15.41 6.45 -1.55
N ILE A 358 -14.22 7.00 -1.65
CA ILE A 358 -12.99 6.23 -1.74
C ILE A 358 -12.05 6.72 -0.65
N GLU A 359 -11.54 5.78 0.15
CA GLU A 359 -10.60 6.07 1.22
C GLU A 359 -9.35 5.22 1.10
N TYR A 360 -8.22 5.78 1.52
CA TYR A 360 -7.02 5.02 1.80
C TYR A 360 -7.03 4.66 3.29
N VAL A 361 -7.07 3.36 3.59
CA VAL A 361 -7.06 2.83 4.96
C VAL A 361 -5.75 2.09 5.17
N TYR A 362 -5.00 2.47 6.19
CA TYR A 362 -3.65 1.96 6.42
C TYR A 362 -3.26 2.08 7.90
N GLN A 363 -2.21 1.38 8.27
CA GLN A 363 -1.61 1.50 9.59
C GLN A 363 -0.45 2.49 9.53
N SER A 364 -0.31 3.31 10.57
CA SER A 364 0.87 4.18 10.71
C SER A 364 2.13 3.35 10.92
N SER A 365 3.30 3.96 10.75
CA SER A 365 4.58 3.28 11.00
C SER A 365 4.66 2.72 12.42
N GLU A 366 4.16 3.46 13.42
CA GLU A 366 4.15 3.02 14.80
C GLU A 366 3.12 1.92 15.07
N GLN A 367 1.94 2.00 14.46
CA GLN A 367 0.95 0.92 14.55
C GLN A 367 1.50 -0.39 13.99
N LEU A 368 2.24 -0.31 12.88
CA LEU A 368 2.90 -1.48 12.29
C LEU A 368 4.00 -2.02 13.21
N ARG A 369 4.95 -1.17 13.62
CA ARG A 369 6.08 -1.61 14.44
C ARG A 369 5.65 -2.19 15.78
N ASN A 370 4.71 -1.55 16.45
CA ASN A 370 4.25 -1.95 17.78
C ASN A 370 3.15 -3.01 17.75
N ALA A 371 2.72 -3.45 16.55
CA ALA A 371 1.60 -4.37 16.38
C ALA A 371 0.39 -3.95 17.22
N GLU A 372 -0.03 -2.70 17.08
CA GLU A 372 -1.15 -2.16 17.84
C GLU A 372 -2.46 -2.82 17.44
N VAL A 373 -3.22 -3.26 18.43
CA VAL A 373 -4.56 -3.81 18.21
C VAL A 373 -5.48 -2.71 17.74
N LEU A 374 -6.18 -2.94 16.64
CA LEU A 374 -7.09 -1.97 16.05
C LEU A 374 -8.55 -2.27 16.40
N SER A 375 -9.32 -1.20 16.57
CA SER A 375 -10.77 -1.24 16.82
C SER A 375 -11.37 0.10 16.36
N LEU A 376 -12.70 0.25 16.46
CA LEU A 376 -13.33 1.56 16.21
C LEU A 376 -12.86 2.63 17.20
N GLN A 377 -12.47 2.25 18.42
CA GLN A 377 -11.94 3.15 19.45
C GLN A 377 -10.43 3.41 19.28
N ALA A 378 -9.71 2.50 18.65
CA ALA A 378 -8.29 2.62 18.32
C ALA A 378 -8.12 2.32 16.82
N PRO A 379 -8.53 3.23 15.93
CA PRO A 379 -8.69 2.95 14.51
C PRO A 379 -7.38 2.90 13.74
N ALA A 380 -7.42 2.25 12.58
CA ALA A 380 -6.46 2.48 11.51
C ALA A 380 -6.53 3.94 11.03
N GLN A 381 -5.52 4.38 10.29
CA GLN A 381 -5.52 5.68 9.64
C GLN A 381 -6.44 5.65 8.42
N ARG A 382 -7.15 6.74 8.16
CA ARG A 382 -8.02 6.90 6.98
C ARG A 382 -7.78 8.25 6.33
N VAL A 383 -7.69 8.27 5.00
CA VAL A 383 -7.60 9.49 4.19
C VAL A 383 -8.62 9.39 3.07
N THR A 384 -9.48 10.39 2.93
CA THR A 384 -10.40 10.48 1.81
C THR A 384 -9.64 10.83 0.54
N LEU A 385 -9.86 10.05 -0.53
CA LEU A 385 -9.28 10.28 -1.83
C LEU A 385 -10.30 10.95 -2.76
N SER A 386 -9.81 11.75 -3.69
CA SER A 386 -10.62 12.43 -4.70
C SER A 386 -10.11 12.11 -6.10
N LEU A 387 -11.03 11.78 -6.99
CA LEU A 387 -10.76 11.66 -8.43
C LEU A 387 -10.89 13.02 -9.07
N LYS A 388 -9.97 13.39 -9.96
CA LYS A 388 -10.09 14.66 -10.71
C LYS A 388 -11.35 14.69 -11.57
N GLY A 389 -11.76 13.56 -12.14
CA GLY A 389 -12.99 13.42 -12.94
C GLY A 389 -14.26 13.23 -12.11
N CYS A 390 -14.16 13.09 -10.79
CA CYS A 390 -15.29 12.95 -9.87
C CYS A 390 -14.95 13.61 -8.53
N PRO A 391 -14.89 14.94 -8.49
CA PRO A 391 -14.54 15.68 -7.27
C PRO A 391 -15.50 15.38 -6.14
N VAL A 392 -14.97 15.24 -4.93
CA VAL A 392 -15.77 14.93 -3.74
C VAL A 392 -16.36 16.20 -3.12
N ASP A 393 -17.51 16.02 -2.46
CA ASP A 393 -18.11 17.05 -1.61
C ASP A 393 -17.39 17.14 -0.25
N ALA A 394 -17.91 17.96 0.66
CA ALA A 394 -17.33 18.15 1.99
C ALA A 394 -17.29 16.86 2.84
N ASP A 395 -18.15 15.91 2.55
CA ASP A 395 -18.24 14.62 3.26
C ASP A 395 -17.46 13.51 2.56
N GLY A 396 -16.82 13.79 1.43
CA GLY A 396 -15.97 12.86 0.70
C GLY A 396 -16.68 12.03 -0.36
N PHE A 397 -17.86 12.41 -0.79
CA PHE A 397 -18.68 11.69 -1.78
C PHE A 397 -18.67 12.36 -3.15
N CYS A 398 -18.69 11.55 -4.19
CA CYS A 398 -18.96 12.01 -5.54
C CYS A 398 -20.13 11.25 -6.17
N PRO A 399 -20.83 11.82 -7.17
CA PRO A 399 -21.96 11.15 -7.83
C PRO A 399 -21.54 9.84 -8.49
N ILE A 400 -22.33 8.78 -8.31
CA ILE A 400 -22.01 7.45 -8.85
C ILE A 400 -21.90 7.44 -10.36
N ASP A 401 -22.72 8.21 -11.07
CA ASP A 401 -22.71 8.23 -12.54
C ASP A 401 -21.39 8.75 -13.10
N LYS A 402 -20.82 9.78 -12.48
CA LYS A 402 -19.51 10.31 -12.87
C LYS A 402 -18.41 9.29 -12.63
N PHE A 403 -18.45 8.61 -11.47
CA PHE A 403 -17.51 7.55 -11.14
C PHE A 403 -17.60 6.39 -12.13
N ASN A 404 -18.83 5.93 -12.42
CA ASN A 404 -19.06 4.83 -13.35
C ASN A 404 -18.51 5.15 -14.75
N ASN A 405 -18.77 6.35 -15.26
CA ASN A 405 -18.29 6.78 -16.57
C ASN A 405 -16.76 6.82 -16.61
N LEU A 406 -16.13 7.35 -15.57
CA LEU A 406 -14.67 7.42 -15.47
C LEU A 406 -14.05 6.01 -15.46
N LEU A 407 -14.62 5.10 -14.69
CA LEU A 407 -14.10 3.74 -14.57
C LEU A 407 -14.31 2.96 -15.88
N ASN A 408 -15.48 3.09 -16.52
CA ASN A 408 -15.75 2.50 -17.83
C ASN A 408 -14.75 2.98 -18.89
N GLU A 409 -14.46 4.27 -18.93
CA GLU A 409 -13.49 4.83 -19.89
C GLU A 409 -12.07 4.27 -19.63
N ALA A 410 -11.67 4.17 -18.38
CA ALA A 410 -10.36 3.62 -18.01
C ALA A 410 -10.24 2.11 -18.32
N ALA A 411 -11.36 1.39 -18.38
CA ALA A 411 -11.41 -0.05 -18.67
C ALA A 411 -11.34 -0.37 -20.17
N LYS A 412 -11.56 0.59 -21.06
CA LYS A 412 -11.44 0.43 -22.52
C LYS A 412 -10.02 0.23 -22.96
#